data_cfe5412a4192130cfdb9641d7442fac2
#
_entry.id   cfe5412a4192130cfdb9641d7442fac2
#
_cell.length_a   1.000
_cell.length_b   1.000
_cell.length_c   1.000
_cell.angle_alpha   90.00
_cell.angle_beta   90.00
_cell.angle_gamma   90.00
#
_symmetry.space_group_name_H-M   'P 1'
#
loop_
_entity.id
_entity.type
_entity.pdbx_description
1 polymer ?
#
loop_
_entity_poly.entity_id
_entity_poly.type
_entity_poly.pdbx_seq_one_letter_code
_entity_poly.pdbx_strand_id
1 'polypeptide(L)'
;EYGSSILTIDNNKDLLSDVGESVRAWMSHGDEAEEIPPGFQVIGHTEGAKAAAIASEEKSIYGIQFHPEVVHTEQGTEILKNFVLKVCKAEPSWTMEGFIDSAVEKISKIEGNVLCGVSGGIDSTVAALLIHKAIGDRLKCVFVNNGLLRLNEETEIEEMFKENFKVNFTTVNAADEFIGKLKGVADPEKKRMIVGEEFVRVFTEFAEKNGPFKWLAQGTLYPDVIESGVSKGPAAVIKSHHNVGGLPDWLNLEILEPLRELYKDEVRSIAKILKVPENLFMRHPFPGPGLAVRIIGEVTPKKLEISKVASKIVEEELIEAGLYGKIWQAYAAVGDDRAVGVVGDERRYGNIVMIRVVDSIDAMTADWTRLSHSILEKMSNRITNEIEDVTWVTYTISSKPPATIEPQ
;
A
#
# COMPACT_ATOMS: atom_id res chain seq x y z
N GLU A 1 0.67 33.58 5.07
CA GLU A 1 1.38 32.81 6.11
C GLU A 1 1.60 31.39 5.60
N TYR A 2 2.82 30.87 5.76
CA TYR A 2 3.20 29.55 5.26
C TYR A 2 3.99 28.78 6.31
N GLY A 3 3.70 27.49 6.45
CA GLY A 3 4.40 26.60 7.37
C GLY A 3 3.76 26.50 8.75
N SER A 4 4.58 26.23 9.76
CA SER A 4 4.13 25.96 11.12
C SER A 4 3.92 27.27 11.91
N SER A 5 2.73 27.51 12.45
CA SER A 5 2.40 28.64 13.30
C SER A 5 1.69 28.19 14.59
N ILE A 6 1.72 29.03 15.61
CA ILE A 6 0.97 28.79 16.84
C ILE A 6 -0.40 29.43 16.72
N LEU A 7 -1.43 28.61 16.69
CA LEU A 7 -2.83 29.02 16.77
C LEU A 7 -3.20 29.21 18.25
N THR A 8 -3.47 30.44 18.63
CA THR A 8 -4.05 30.77 19.96
C THR A 8 -5.56 30.62 19.89
N ILE A 9 -6.15 29.94 20.85
CA ILE A 9 -7.58 29.67 20.90
C ILE A 9 -8.26 30.76 21.72
N ASP A 10 -9.08 31.58 21.08
CA ASP A 10 -9.84 32.68 21.71
C ASP A 10 -11.18 32.21 22.28
N ASN A 11 -11.75 31.17 21.66
CA ASN A 11 -12.98 30.52 22.12
C ASN A 11 -12.89 29.01 21.93
N ASN A 12 -12.89 28.28 23.03
CA ASN A 12 -12.73 26.83 23.06
C ASN A 12 -14.07 26.05 23.03
N LYS A 13 -15.07 26.59 22.36
CA LYS A 13 -16.37 25.93 22.20
C LYS A 13 -16.44 25.22 20.83
N ASP A 14 -17.38 24.33 20.72
CA ASP A 14 -17.75 23.64 19.47
C ASP A 14 -16.52 23.15 18.67
N LEU A 15 -16.17 23.83 17.58
CA LEU A 15 -15.08 23.44 16.70
C LEU A 15 -13.73 23.27 17.42
N LEU A 16 -13.39 24.18 18.31
CA LEU A 16 -12.09 24.21 19.01
C LEU A 16 -12.18 23.69 20.46
N SER A 17 -13.29 23.05 20.83
CA SER A 17 -13.40 22.44 22.16
C SER A 17 -12.38 21.32 22.34
N ASP A 18 -11.85 21.22 23.55
CA ASP A 18 -10.85 20.23 23.96
C ASP A 18 -9.48 20.32 23.21
N VAL A 19 -9.25 21.43 22.49
CA VAL A 19 -8.00 21.67 21.74
C VAL A 19 -6.90 22.34 22.59
N GLY A 20 -7.25 22.82 23.80
CA GLY A 20 -6.33 23.54 24.68
C GLY A 20 -6.34 25.04 24.44
N GLU A 21 -5.36 25.77 25.03
CA GLU A 21 -5.25 27.23 24.89
C GLU A 21 -4.51 27.64 23.61
N SER A 22 -3.61 26.78 23.12
CA SER A 22 -2.89 26.99 21.87
C SER A 22 -2.41 25.66 21.29
N VAL A 23 -2.30 25.58 19.96
CA VAL A 23 -1.79 24.41 19.26
C VAL A 23 -0.93 24.82 18.07
N ARG A 24 -0.02 23.97 17.66
CA ARG A 24 0.71 24.15 16.41
C ARG A 24 -0.21 23.81 15.23
N ALA A 25 -0.36 24.73 14.29
CA ALA A 25 -1.16 24.58 13.09
C ALA A 25 -0.33 24.81 11.82
N TRP A 26 -0.68 24.14 10.76
CA TRP A 26 -0.02 24.30 9.46
C TRP A 26 -0.79 25.30 8.61
N MET A 27 -0.09 26.38 8.22
CA MET A 27 -0.63 27.48 7.42
C MET A 27 -0.14 27.36 5.98
N SER A 28 -1.01 27.72 5.01
CA SER A 28 -0.66 27.77 3.60
C SER A 28 -1.60 28.73 2.85
N HIS A 29 -1.45 30.02 3.11
CA HIS A 29 -2.29 31.05 2.49
C HIS A 29 -1.50 32.34 2.22
N GLY A 30 -1.85 33.03 1.11
CA GLY A 30 -1.28 34.34 0.76
C GLY A 30 -2.12 35.53 1.19
N ASP A 31 -3.42 35.29 1.44
CA ASP A 31 -4.37 36.34 1.83
C ASP A 31 -4.88 36.11 3.26
N GLU A 32 -5.28 37.15 3.93
CA GLU A 32 -5.97 37.08 5.23
C GLU A 32 -7.26 37.90 5.21
N ALA A 33 -8.20 37.57 6.10
CA ALA A 33 -9.42 38.36 6.27
C ALA A 33 -9.14 39.61 7.11
N GLU A 34 -9.14 40.80 6.50
CA GLU A 34 -9.01 42.07 7.23
C GLU A 34 -10.23 42.36 8.11
N GLU A 35 -11.43 42.03 7.60
CA GLU A 35 -12.71 42.19 8.30
C GLU A 35 -13.49 40.90 8.26
N ILE A 36 -14.05 40.52 9.41
CA ILE A 36 -14.92 39.35 9.50
C ILE A 36 -16.38 39.72 9.15
N PRO A 37 -17.16 38.82 8.55
CA PRO A 37 -18.55 39.11 8.20
C PRO A 37 -19.39 39.39 9.44
N PRO A 38 -20.48 40.21 9.34
CA PRO A 38 -21.40 40.47 10.42
C PRO A 38 -22.01 39.16 11.00
N GLY A 39 -21.99 39.04 12.30
CA GLY A 39 -22.48 37.85 13.03
C GLY A 39 -21.47 36.72 13.16
N PHE A 40 -20.19 36.95 12.76
CA PHE A 40 -19.08 36.06 13.06
C PHE A 40 -18.24 36.61 14.22
N GLN A 41 -17.54 35.73 14.89
CA GLN A 41 -16.54 36.01 15.94
C GLN A 41 -15.23 35.32 15.56
N VAL A 42 -14.11 35.94 15.91
CA VAL A 42 -12.82 35.26 15.90
C VAL A 42 -12.78 34.26 17.04
N ILE A 43 -12.48 33.02 16.75
CA ILE A 43 -12.35 31.92 17.71
C ILE A 43 -10.93 31.41 17.85
N GLY A 44 -10.03 31.87 16.97
CA GLY A 44 -8.60 31.60 17.05
C GLY A 44 -7.79 32.48 16.10
N HIS A 45 -6.58 32.82 16.50
CA HIS A 45 -5.66 33.67 15.74
C HIS A 45 -4.23 33.14 15.78
N THR A 46 -3.40 33.59 14.83
CA THR A 46 -1.94 33.43 14.86
C THR A 46 -1.28 34.82 14.87
N GLU A 47 0.06 34.84 14.99
CA GLU A 47 0.79 36.11 14.88
C GLU A 47 0.62 36.75 13.49
N GLY A 48 0.50 35.92 12.43
CA GLY A 48 0.37 36.33 11.03
C GLY A 48 -1.06 36.41 10.49
N ALA A 49 -2.08 35.90 11.23
CA ALA A 49 -3.47 35.90 10.81
C ALA A 49 -4.39 36.18 11.99
N LYS A 50 -4.97 37.39 12.04
CA LYS A 50 -5.86 37.84 13.14
C LYS A 50 -7.17 37.07 13.21
N ALA A 51 -7.61 36.48 12.10
CA ALA A 51 -8.83 35.71 11.96
C ALA A 51 -8.54 34.32 11.37
N ALA A 52 -7.59 33.59 11.99
CA ALA A 52 -7.21 32.26 11.55
C ALA A 52 -8.33 31.23 11.72
N ALA A 53 -9.24 31.46 12.67
CA ALA A 53 -10.48 30.70 12.83
C ALA A 53 -11.63 31.66 13.22
N ILE A 54 -12.76 31.53 12.53
CA ILE A 54 -13.97 32.33 12.79
C ILE A 54 -15.19 31.43 12.90
N ALA A 55 -16.19 31.88 13.64
CA ALA A 55 -17.46 31.16 13.83
C ALA A 55 -18.68 32.09 13.85
N SER A 56 -19.77 31.61 13.31
CA SER A 56 -21.11 32.09 13.59
C SER A 56 -21.90 30.93 14.18
N GLU A 57 -22.00 30.89 15.52
CA GLU A 57 -22.71 29.83 16.25
C GLU A 57 -24.18 29.76 15.84
N GLU A 58 -24.84 30.94 15.69
CA GLU A 58 -26.23 31.03 15.27
C GLU A 58 -26.47 30.37 13.90
N LYS A 59 -25.54 30.51 12.95
CA LYS A 59 -25.64 29.95 11.61
C LYS A 59 -25.00 28.58 11.48
N SER A 60 -24.31 28.09 12.52
CA SER A 60 -23.48 26.88 12.48
C SER A 60 -22.46 26.89 11.31
N ILE A 61 -21.87 28.08 11.07
CA ILE A 61 -20.84 28.26 10.01
C ILE A 61 -19.51 28.56 10.69
N TYR A 62 -18.49 27.82 10.27
CA TYR A 62 -17.12 27.93 10.77
C TYR A 62 -16.18 28.11 9.59
N GLY A 63 -15.18 28.97 9.73
CA GLY A 63 -14.10 29.17 8.76
C GLY A 63 -12.74 29.04 9.41
N ILE A 64 -11.81 28.37 8.76
CA ILE A 64 -10.44 28.21 9.22
C ILE A 64 -9.47 28.48 8.07
N GLN A 65 -8.29 29.04 8.37
CA GLN A 65 -7.23 29.27 7.39
C GLN A 65 -6.09 28.27 7.45
N PHE A 66 -6.06 27.45 8.49
CA PHE A 66 -5.07 26.38 8.65
C PHE A 66 -5.62 25.04 8.14
N HIS A 67 -4.73 24.07 7.97
CA HIS A 67 -5.02 22.72 7.49
C HIS A 67 -5.12 21.74 8.64
N PRO A 68 -6.31 21.38 9.15
CA PRO A 68 -6.48 20.41 10.23
C PRO A 68 -6.23 18.97 9.78
N GLU A 69 -6.29 18.70 8.45
CA GLU A 69 -6.14 17.38 7.87
C GLU A 69 -4.68 16.90 7.79
N VAL A 70 -3.70 17.82 7.88
CA VAL A 70 -2.30 17.45 7.76
C VAL A 70 -1.68 17.06 9.12
N VAL A 71 -0.73 16.15 9.09
CA VAL A 71 -0.04 15.64 10.30
C VAL A 71 0.73 16.72 11.09
N HIS A 72 1.03 17.86 10.45
CA HIS A 72 1.75 18.98 11.05
C HIS A 72 0.85 19.88 11.89
N THR A 73 -0.47 19.73 11.81
CA THR A 73 -1.44 20.38 12.71
C THR A 73 -1.71 19.48 13.90
N GLU A 74 -1.22 19.91 15.07
CA GLU A 74 -1.48 19.21 16.33
C GLU A 74 -2.97 19.23 16.62
N GLN A 75 -3.52 18.08 17.08
CA GLN A 75 -4.95 17.91 17.35
C GLN A 75 -5.90 18.22 16.18
N GLY A 76 -5.38 18.24 14.92
CA GLY A 76 -6.21 18.47 13.73
C GLY A 76 -7.36 17.47 13.61
N THR A 77 -7.13 16.21 13.96
CA THR A 77 -8.18 15.16 14.01
C THR A 77 -9.28 15.49 15.02
N GLU A 78 -8.95 16.07 16.19
CA GLU A 78 -9.96 16.46 17.19
C GLU A 78 -10.79 17.65 16.70
N ILE A 79 -10.18 18.61 16.01
CA ILE A 79 -10.88 19.73 15.37
C ILE A 79 -11.88 19.22 14.32
N LEU A 80 -11.46 18.30 13.44
CA LEU A 80 -12.36 17.69 12.45
C LEU A 80 -13.48 16.89 13.09
N LYS A 81 -13.18 16.14 14.14
CA LYS A 81 -14.16 15.37 14.91
C LYS A 81 -15.17 16.29 15.61
N ASN A 82 -14.73 17.39 16.19
CA ASN A 82 -15.59 18.39 16.78
C ASN A 82 -16.55 19.00 15.74
N PHE A 83 -16.06 19.31 14.54
CA PHE A 83 -16.92 19.77 13.46
C PHE A 83 -18.02 18.75 13.12
N VAL A 84 -17.64 17.50 12.89
CA VAL A 84 -18.58 16.46 12.49
C VAL A 84 -19.58 16.14 13.61
N LEU A 85 -19.12 15.95 14.86
CA LEU A 85 -19.96 15.47 15.93
C LEU A 85 -20.67 16.58 16.71
N LYS A 86 -19.98 17.72 16.96
CA LYS A 86 -20.55 18.80 17.79
C LYS A 86 -21.26 19.86 16.96
N VAL A 87 -20.66 20.29 15.83
CA VAL A 87 -21.25 21.29 14.95
C VAL A 87 -22.34 20.69 14.06
N CYS A 88 -21.98 19.65 13.26
CA CYS A 88 -22.93 18.98 12.35
C CYS A 88 -23.89 18.05 13.09
N LYS A 89 -23.60 17.69 14.35
CA LYS A 89 -24.38 16.71 15.13
C LYS A 89 -24.61 15.40 14.40
N ALA A 90 -23.61 14.98 13.60
CA ALA A 90 -23.67 13.73 12.86
C ALA A 90 -23.58 12.54 13.84
N GLU A 91 -24.45 11.57 13.65
CA GLU A 91 -24.37 10.32 14.38
C GLU A 91 -23.34 9.39 13.74
N PRO A 92 -22.40 8.78 14.50
CA PRO A 92 -21.39 7.86 13.96
C PRO A 92 -22.04 6.52 13.63
N SER A 93 -22.76 6.46 12.50
CA SER A 93 -23.46 5.25 12.03
C SER A 93 -22.61 4.39 11.07
N TRP A 94 -21.51 4.93 10.54
CA TRP A 94 -20.60 4.21 9.69
C TRP A 94 -19.65 3.34 10.52
N THR A 95 -19.92 2.05 10.57
CA THR A 95 -19.09 1.06 11.27
C THR A 95 -18.65 -0.02 10.29
N MET A 96 -17.48 -0.63 10.53
CA MET A 96 -16.98 -1.67 9.65
C MET A 96 -17.81 -2.95 9.73
N GLU A 97 -18.41 -3.26 10.86
CA GLU A 97 -19.37 -4.34 11.00
C GLU A 97 -20.62 -4.10 10.15
N GLY A 98 -21.19 -2.89 10.23
CA GLY A 98 -22.34 -2.50 9.41
C GLY A 98 -22.04 -2.49 7.92
N PHE A 99 -20.81 -2.07 7.54
CA PHE A 99 -20.34 -2.17 6.16
C PHE A 99 -20.27 -3.63 5.70
N ILE A 100 -19.66 -4.52 6.50
CA ILE A 100 -19.56 -5.96 6.16
C ILE A 100 -20.95 -6.54 5.91
N ASP A 101 -21.90 -6.29 6.79
CA ASP A 101 -23.27 -6.81 6.67
C ASP A 101 -23.98 -6.28 5.41
N SER A 102 -23.86 -4.98 5.13
CA SER A 102 -24.41 -4.34 3.93
C SER A 102 -23.75 -4.88 2.64
N ALA A 103 -22.42 -5.03 2.63
CA ALA A 103 -21.70 -5.57 1.49
C ALA A 103 -22.08 -7.04 1.23
N VAL A 104 -22.14 -7.86 2.28
CA VAL A 104 -22.57 -9.27 2.18
C VAL A 104 -24.00 -9.36 1.66
N GLU A 105 -24.93 -8.52 2.15
CA GLU A 105 -26.30 -8.48 1.66
C GLU A 105 -26.38 -8.11 0.17
N LYS A 106 -25.65 -7.07 -0.25
CA LYS A 106 -25.60 -6.66 -1.67
C LYS A 106 -25.04 -7.77 -2.56
N ILE A 107 -23.92 -8.38 -2.16
CA ILE A 107 -23.24 -9.42 -2.92
C ILE A 107 -24.07 -10.71 -2.96
N SER A 108 -24.82 -11.06 -1.91
CA SER A 108 -25.64 -12.27 -1.88
C SER A 108 -26.72 -12.31 -2.98
N LYS A 109 -27.14 -11.13 -3.45
CA LYS A 109 -28.17 -10.95 -4.48
C LYS A 109 -27.68 -11.16 -5.91
N ILE A 110 -26.35 -11.21 -6.14
CA ILE A 110 -25.80 -11.43 -7.48
C ILE A 110 -25.99 -12.88 -7.92
N GLU A 111 -26.19 -13.06 -9.22
CA GLU A 111 -26.30 -14.40 -9.84
C GLU A 111 -25.02 -14.75 -10.59
N GLY A 112 -24.73 -16.05 -10.70
CA GLY A 112 -23.57 -16.58 -11.40
C GLY A 112 -22.34 -16.72 -10.49
N ASN A 113 -21.25 -17.21 -11.10
CA ASN A 113 -19.98 -17.43 -10.40
C ASN A 113 -19.09 -16.20 -10.50
N VAL A 114 -18.29 -16.01 -9.46
CA VAL A 114 -17.31 -14.92 -9.34
C VAL A 114 -15.91 -15.48 -9.42
N LEU A 115 -15.09 -14.90 -10.28
CA LEU A 115 -13.64 -15.13 -10.33
C LEU A 115 -12.93 -14.02 -9.58
N CYS A 116 -12.00 -14.35 -8.69
CA CYS A 116 -11.19 -13.40 -7.94
C CYS A 116 -9.71 -13.74 -8.08
N GLY A 117 -8.94 -12.82 -8.67
CA GLY A 117 -7.48 -12.88 -8.61
C GLY A 117 -7.00 -12.42 -7.24
N VAL A 118 -6.28 -13.28 -6.52
CA VAL A 118 -5.70 -12.93 -5.23
C VAL A 118 -4.19 -12.78 -5.37
N SER A 119 -3.66 -11.64 -4.91
CA SER A 119 -2.23 -11.29 -5.01
C SER A 119 -1.46 -11.54 -3.70
N GLY A 120 -2.15 -12.04 -2.66
CA GLY A 120 -1.60 -12.08 -1.30
C GLY A 120 -1.59 -10.72 -0.59
N GLY A 121 -2.04 -9.64 -1.25
CA GLY A 121 -2.26 -8.34 -0.61
C GLY A 121 -3.56 -8.30 0.18
N ILE A 122 -3.63 -7.39 1.15
CA ILE A 122 -4.79 -7.25 2.05
C ILE A 122 -6.09 -6.97 1.28
N ASP A 123 -6.04 -6.15 0.23
CA ASP A 123 -7.24 -5.69 -0.49
C ASP A 123 -7.91 -6.86 -1.23
N SER A 124 -7.15 -7.62 -2.02
CA SER A 124 -7.66 -8.81 -2.70
C SER A 124 -8.12 -9.88 -1.72
N THR A 125 -7.46 -10.01 -0.57
CA THR A 125 -7.84 -10.96 0.48
C THR A 125 -9.16 -10.56 1.13
N VAL A 126 -9.32 -9.31 1.55
CA VAL A 126 -10.57 -8.83 2.17
C VAL A 126 -11.73 -8.88 1.18
N ALA A 127 -11.50 -8.48 -0.09
CA ALA A 127 -12.52 -8.61 -1.14
C ALA A 127 -12.99 -10.07 -1.31
N ALA A 128 -12.04 -11.01 -1.42
CA ALA A 128 -12.35 -12.44 -1.54
C ALA A 128 -13.14 -12.96 -0.32
N LEU A 129 -12.77 -12.58 0.90
CA LEU A 129 -13.46 -13.03 2.11
C LEU A 129 -14.87 -12.47 2.25
N LEU A 130 -15.10 -11.20 1.89
CA LEU A 130 -16.45 -10.62 1.85
C LEU A 130 -17.34 -11.35 0.84
N ILE A 131 -16.81 -11.61 -0.35
CA ILE A 131 -17.54 -12.33 -1.39
C ILE A 131 -17.80 -13.78 -0.95
N HIS A 132 -16.79 -14.47 -0.40
CA HIS A 132 -16.97 -15.82 0.11
C HIS A 132 -18.03 -15.90 1.21
N LYS A 133 -18.04 -14.94 2.13
CA LYS A 133 -19.08 -14.84 3.18
C LYS A 133 -20.47 -14.68 2.59
N ALA A 134 -20.62 -14.00 1.45
CA ALA A 134 -21.90 -13.74 0.80
C ALA A 134 -22.40 -14.90 -0.07
N ILE A 135 -21.51 -15.52 -0.85
CA ILE A 135 -21.92 -16.48 -1.91
C ILE A 135 -21.24 -17.86 -1.83
N GLY A 136 -20.36 -18.07 -0.86
CA GLY A 136 -19.71 -19.37 -0.62
C GLY A 136 -18.94 -19.88 -1.83
N ASP A 137 -19.22 -21.12 -2.23
CA ASP A 137 -18.50 -21.84 -3.30
C ASP A 137 -18.70 -21.27 -4.71
N ARG A 138 -19.62 -20.31 -4.90
CA ARG A 138 -19.75 -19.57 -6.16
C ARG A 138 -18.58 -18.60 -6.40
N LEU A 139 -17.75 -18.34 -5.38
CA LEU A 139 -16.48 -17.67 -5.53
C LEU A 139 -15.38 -18.66 -5.87
N LYS A 140 -14.62 -18.38 -6.91
CA LYS A 140 -13.36 -19.07 -7.25
C LYS A 140 -12.21 -18.09 -7.11
N CYS A 141 -11.30 -18.34 -6.18
CA CYS A 141 -10.06 -17.60 -6.04
C CYS A 141 -8.94 -18.26 -6.83
N VAL A 142 -8.15 -17.45 -7.54
CA VAL A 142 -6.96 -17.89 -8.26
C VAL A 142 -5.76 -17.07 -7.85
N PHE A 143 -4.70 -17.74 -7.49
CA PHE A 143 -3.39 -17.17 -7.22
C PHE A 143 -2.42 -17.63 -8.31
N VAL A 144 -1.68 -16.69 -8.92
CA VAL A 144 -0.69 -17.02 -9.94
C VAL A 144 0.70 -16.96 -9.33
N ASN A 145 1.35 -18.11 -9.19
CA ASN A 145 2.77 -18.16 -8.90
C ASN A 145 3.55 -17.83 -10.17
N ASN A 146 4.05 -16.62 -10.25
CA ASN A 146 4.84 -16.11 -11.36
C ASN A 146 6.36 -16.30 -11.16
N GLY A 147 6.80 -16.97 -10.10
CA GLY A 147 8.21 -17.14 -9.75
C GLY A 147 8.92 -15.90 -9.20
N LEU A 148 8.23 -14.74 -9.18
CA LEU A 148 8.77 -13.43 -8.76
C LEU A 148 8.28 -13.04 -7.36
N LEU A 149 7.79 -14.00 -6.59
CA LEU A 149 7.23 -13.85 -5.24
C LEU A 149 8.34 -13.73 -4.19
N ARG A 150 7.96 -13.28 -2.97
CA ARG A 150 8.80 -13.39 -1.78
C ARG A 150 9.10 -14.86 -1.43
N LEU A 151 10.08 -15.06 -0.59
CA LEU A 151 10.38 -16.40 -0.06
C LEU A 151 9.18 -16.95 0.71
N ASN A 152 8.74 -18.17 0.39
CA ASN A 152 7.61 -18.89 0.98
C ASN A 152 6.22 -18.25 0.81
N GLU A 153 6.09 -17.16 0.06
CA GLU A 153 4.83 -16.41 -0.09
C GLU A 153 3.70 -17.28 -0.67
N GLU A 154 4.01 -18.14 -1.65
CA GLU A 154 3.03 -19.07 -2.25
C GLU A 154 2.41 -19.98 -1.18
N THR A 155 3.24 -20.65 -0.39
CA THR A 155 2.80 -21.58 0.66
C THR A 155 1.95 -20.87 1.72
N GLU A 156 2.40 -19.69 2.16
CA GLU A 156 1.68 -18.90 3.17
C GLU A 156 0.29 -18.46 2.70
N ILE A 157 0.18 -18.07 1.42
CA ILE A 157 -1.11 -17.67 0.82
C ILE A 157 -2.01 -18.90 0.66
N GLU A 158 -1.47 -20.01 0.19
CA GLU A 158 -2.21 -21.24 -0.03
C GLU A 158 -2.79 -21.79 1.28
N GLU A 159 -1.97 -21.88 2.33
CA GLU A 159 -2.41 -22.28 3.67
C GLU A 159 -3.51 -21.35 4.21
N MET A 160 -3.33 -20.05 4.05
CA MET A 160 -4.32 -19.09 4.51
C MET A 160 -5.68 -19.28 3.84
N PHE A 161 -5.73 -19.39 2.51
CA PHE A 161 -6.99 -19.50 1.80
C PHE A 161 -7.64 -20.87 1.94
N LYS A 162 -6.86 -21.96 1.88
CA LYS A 162 -7.39 -23.33 1.93
C LYS A 162 -7.70 -23.78 3.36
N GLU A 163 -6.75 -23.59 4.29
CA GLU A 163 -6.86 -24.16 5.62
C GLU A 163 -7.62 -23.21 6.58
N ASN A 164 -7.27 -21.91 6.59
CA ASN A 164 -7.87 -20.99 7.55
C ASN A 164 -9.26 -20.53 7.13
N PHE A 165 -9.44 -20.17 5.85
CA PHE A 165 -10.71 -19.59 5.37
C PHE A 165 -11.57 -20.57 4.58
N LYS A 166 -11.03 -21.71 4.16
CA LYS A 166 -11.74 -22.76 3.39
C LYS A 166 -12.42 -22.22 2.13
N VAL A 167 -11.78 -21.27 1.46
CA VAL A 167 -12.23 -20.68 0.21
C VAL A 167 -11.90 -21.62 -0.94
N ASN A 168 -12.75 -21.66 -1.97
CA ASN A 168 -12.44 -22.37 -3.22
C ASN A 168 -11.27 -21.68 -3.94
N PHE A 169 -10.07 -22.17 -3.68
CA PHE A 169 -8.79 -21.56 -4.06
C PHE A 169 -7.97 -22.48 -4.95
N THR A 170 -7.32 -21.90 -5.96
CA THR A 170 -6.41 -22.62 -6.86
C THR A 170 -5.16 -21.81 -7.09
N THR A 171 -4.01 -22.45 -6.94
CA THR A 171 -2.71 -21.92 -7.37
C THR A 171 -2.45 -22.34 -8.80
N VAL A 172 -2.11 -21.39 -9.66
CA VAL A 172 -1.60 -21.63 -11.02
C VAL A 172 -0.10 -21.39 -11.01
N ASN A 173 0.67 -22.45 -11.21
CA ASN A 173 2.13 -22.32 -11.30
C ASN A 173 2.52 -21.98 -12.75
N ALA A 174 2.96 -20.75 -12.97
CA ALA A 174 3.43 -20.21 -14.24
C ALA A 174 4.88 -19.66 -14.14
N ALA A 175 5.63 -20.02 -13.09
CA ALA A 175 6.95 -19.47 -12.81
C ALA A 175 7.92 -19.59 -14.00
N ASP A 176 7.98 -20.75 -14.65
CA ASP A 176 8.88 -21.00 -15.77
C ASP A 176 8.53 -20.13 -16.99
N GLU A 177 7.21 -19.86 -17.20
CA GLU A 177 6.72 -19.03 -18.30
C GLU A 177 7.12 -17.57 -18.10
N PHE A 178 6.89 -17.01 -16.92
CA PHE A 178 7.27 -15.64 -16.59
C PHE A 178 8.80 -15.45 -16.64
N ILE A 179 9.56 -16.33 -15.99
CA ILE A 179 11.03 -16.25 -15.98
C ILE A 179 11.59 -16.43 -17.39
N GLY A 180 11.01 -17.36 -18.18
CA GLY A 180 11.41 -17.59 -19.56
C GLY A 180 11.24 -16.36 -20.45
N LYS A 181 10.14 -15.62 -20.31
CA LYS A 181 9.88 -14.38 -21.06
C LYS A 181 10.74 -13.20 -20.61
N LEU A 182 11.22 -13.21 -19.37
CA LEU A 182 12.12 -12.18 -18.84
C LEU A 182 13.59 -12.43 -19.19
N LYS A 183 13.92 -13.55 -19.82
CA LYS A 183 15.29 -13.88 -20.21
C LYS A 183 15.83 -12.85 -21.20
N GLY A 184 17.01 -12.29 -20.89
CA GLY A 184 17.67 -11.25 -21.67
C GLY A 184 17.05 -9.86 -21.54
N VAL A 185 16.04 -9.67 -20.69
CA VAL A 185 15.37 -8.38 -20.49
C VAL A 185 15.95 -7.65 -19.28
N ALA A 186 16.65 -6.53 -19.54
CA ALA A 186 17.23 -5.68 -18.49
C ALA A 186 16.44 -4.38 -18.26
N ASP A 187 15.70 -3.91 -19.26
CA ASP A 187 14.93 -2.67 -19.20
C ASP A 187 13.74 -2.79 -18.24
N PRO A 188 13.59 -1.87 -17.27
CA PRO A 188 12.55 -1.94 -16.24
C PRO A 188 11.13 -1.88 -16.80
N GLU A 189 10.87 -1.01 -17.78
CA GLU A 189 9.53 -0.85 -18.33
C GLU A 189 9.13 -2.08 -19.16
N LYS A 190 10.08 -2.67 -19.91
CA LYS A 190 9.83 -3.92 -20.60
C LYS A 190 9.54 -5.06 -19.64
N LYS A 191 10.23 -5.14 -18.50
CA LYS A 191 9.91 -6.14 -17.46
C LYS A 191 8.48 -5.98 -16.96
N ARG A 192 8.06 -4.74 -16.66
CA ARG A 192 6.69 -4.45 -16.20
C ARG A 192 5.64 -4.86 -17.22
N MET A 193 5.86 -4.51 -18.48
CA MET A 193 4.97 -4.87 -19.59
C MET A 193 4.86 -6.39 -19.75
N ILE A 194 5.98 -7.10 -19.83
CA ILE A 194 6.02 -8.56 -19.98
C ILE A 194 5.29 -9.25 -18.83
N VAL A 195 5.56 -8.84 -17.60
CA VAL A 195 4.89 -9.44 -16.42
C VAL A 195 3.39 -9.16 -16.45
N GLY A 196 2.96 -7.95 -16.81
CA GLY A 196 1.56 -7.59 -16.94
C GLY A 196 0.83 -8.40 -18.01
N GLU A 197 1.39 -8.47 -19.23
CA GLU A 197 0.83 -9.21 -20.35
C GLU A 197 0.72 -10.72 -20.03
N GLU A 198 1.76 -11.27 -19.43
CA GLU A 198 1.77 -12.69 -19.08
C GLU A 198 0.77 -13.02 -17.97
N PHE A 199 0.62 -12.10 -17.00
CA PHE A 199 -0.40 -12.25 -15.97
C PHE A 199 -1.82 -12.30 -16.56
N VAL A 200 -2.12 -11.38 -17.49
CA VAL A 200 -3.42 -11.35 -18.21
C VAL A 200 -3.63 -12.65 -18.98
N ARG A 201 -2.62 -13.14 -19.69
CA ARG A 201 -2.69 -14.40 -20.45
C ARG A 201 -3.03 -15.59 -19.55
N VAL A 202 -2.25 -15.80 -18.48
CA VAL A 202 -2.42 -16.91 -17.54
C VAL A 202 -3.80 -16.86 -16.86
N PHE A 203 -4.22 -15.66 -16.45
CA PHE A 203 -5.51 -15.44 -15.82
C PHE A 203 -6.68 -15.73 -16.77
N THR A 204 -6.55 -15.29 -18.02
CA THR A 204 -7.54 -15.54 -19.08
C THR A 204 -7.69 -17.03 -19.37
N GLU A 205 -6.59 -17.76 -19.57
CA GLU A 205 -6.60 -19.19 -19.78
C GLU A 205 -7.22 -19.96 -18.61
N PHE A 206 -6.95 -19.51 -17.38
CA PHE A 206 -7.58 -20.08 -16.20
C PHE A 206 -9.10 -19.85 -16.22
N ALA A 207 -9.53 -18.64 -16.54
CA ALA A 207 -10.95 -18.29 -16.61
C ALA A 207 -11.71 -19.13 -17.65
N GLU A 208 -11.12 -19.33 -18.82
CA GLU A 208 -11.70 -20.18 -19.88
C GLU A 208 -11.87 -21.64 -19.46
N LYS A 209 -10.82 -22.19 -18.85
CA LYS A 209 -10.81 -23.63 -18.46
C LYS A 209 -11.74 -23.95 -17.29
N ASN A 210 -12.00 -22.98 -16.42
CA ASN A 210 -12.70 -23.20 -15.14
C ASN A 210 -14.07 -22.51 -15.05
N GLY A 211 -14.48 -21.78 -16.10
CA GLY A 211 -15.77 -21.09 -16.19
C GLY A 211 -16.97 -22.02 -16.34
N PRO A 212 -18.19 -21.48 -16.51
CA PRO A 212 -18.41 -20.05 -16.78
C PRO A 212 -18.38 -19.18 -15.51
N PHE A 213 -17.77 -18.01 -15.63
CA PHE A 213 -17.86 -16.94 -14.67
C PHE A 213 -18.68 -15.79 -15.23
N LYS A 214 -19.42 -15.09 -14.38
CA LYS A 214 -20.16 -13.88 -14.74
C LYS A 214 -19.46 -12.63 -14.23
N TRP A 215 -18.76 -12.72 -13.10
CA TRP A 215 -18.15 -11.61 -12.41
C TRP A 215 -16.65 -11.79 -12.24
N LEU A 216 -15.93 -10.65 -12.36
CA LEU A 216 -14.54 -10.51 -11.95
C LEU A 216 -14.48 -9.62 -10.70
N ALA A 217 -14.02 -10.18 -9.59
CA ALA A 217 -13.80 -9.43 -8.36
C ALA A 217 -12.47 -8.68 -8.37
N GLN A 218 -12.51 -7.42 -7.98
CA GLN A 218 -11.35 -6.55 -7.85
C GLN A 218 -11.33 -5.89 -6.46
N GLY A 219 -10.13 -5.73 -5.90
CA GLY A 219 -9.89 -5.06 -4.62
C GLY A 219 -9.68 -3.55 -4.74
N THR A 220 -10.36 -2.88 -5.68
CA THR A 220 -10.29 -1.43 -5.91
C THR A 220 -10.73 -0.67 -4.67
N LEU A 221 -9.96 0.32 -4.26
CA LEU A 221 -10.25 1.22 -3.13
C LEU A 221 -10.73 2.59 -3.61
N TYR A 222 -11.31 3.37 -2.70
CA TYR A 222 -11.80 4.72 -3.02
C TYR A 222 -10.71 5.66 -3.56
N PRO A 223 -9.48 5.71 -3.04
CA PRO A 223 -8.39 6.50 -3.64
C PRO A 223 -8.09 6.11 -5.09
N ASP A 224 -8.12 4.82 -5.43
CA ASP A 224 -7.90 4.35 -6.81
C ASP A 224 -8.97 4.89 -7.77
N VAL A 225 -10.21 4.98 -7.29
CA VAL A 225 -11.34 5.55 -8.06
C VAL A 225 -11.14 7.03 -8.35
N ILE A 226 -10.72 7.81 -7.33
CA ILE A 226 -10.47 9.25 -7.49
C ILE A 226 -9.33 9.47 -8.48
N GLU A 227 -8.22 8.75 -8.32
CA GLU A 227 -7.05 8.87 -9.18
C GLU A 227 -7.34 8.49 -10.63
N SER A 228 -8.17 7.47 -10.87
CA SER A 228 -8.58 7.06 -12.21
C SER A 228 -9.53 8.05 -12.89
N GLY A 229 -10.35 8.78 -12.12
CA GLY A 229 -11.31 9.78 -12.61
C GLY A 229 -10.66 11.10 -13.06
N VAL A 230 -9.48 11.44 -12.53
CA VAL A 230 -8.78 12.71 -12.81
C VAL A 230 -7.85 12.62 -14.03
N SER A 231 -7.46 11.43 -14.46
CA SER A 231 -6.44 11.23 -15.51
C SER A 231 -7.04 11.23 -16.92
N LYS A 232 -7.45 12.40 -17.43
CA LYS A 232 -7.69 12.65 -18.88
C LYS A 232 -6.43 13.25 -19.56
N GLY A 233 -5.24 12.61 -19.37
CA GLY A 233 -4.00 13.11 -19.96
C GLY A 233 -3.00 11.96 -20.23
N PRO A 234 -1.81 12.24 -20.82
CA PRO A 234 -0.80 11.23 -21.11
C PRO A 234 -0.36 10.39 -19.88
N ALA A 235 -0.58 10.89 -18.67
CA ALA A 235 -0.35 10.17 -17.41
C ALA A 235 -1.38 9.06 -17.13
N ALA A 236 -2.52 9.05 -17.84
CA ALA A 236 -3.54 7.99 -17.71
C ALA A 236 -3.04 6.60 -18.15
N VAL A 237 -2.04 6.56 -19.02
CA VAL A 237 -1.45 5.33 -19.55
C VAL A 237 -0.57 4.63 -18.52
N ILE A 238 -0.04 5.34 -17.52
CA ILE A 238 0.90 4.79 -16.53
C ILE A 238 0.19 4.03 -15.39
N LYS A 239 -1.10 4.32 -15.14
CA LYS A 239 -1.85 3.76 -14.00
C LYS A 239 -2.83 2.61 -14.34
N SER A 240 -2.94 2.21 -15.60
CA SER A 240 -3.75 1.04 -16.01
C SER A 240 -3.22 -0.31 -15.50
N HIS A 241 -2.08 -0.30 -14.81
CA HIS A 241 -1.39 -1.52 -14.36
C HIS A 241 -1.81 -2.04 -12.97
N HIS A 242 -2.64 -1.32 -12.23
CA HIS A 242 -3.09 -1.76 -10.89
C HIS A 242 -4.42 -2.54 -10.91
N ASN A 243 -5.21 -2.41 -11.95
CA ASN A 243 -6.38 -3.25 -12.18
C ASN A 243 -6.06 -4.19 -13.36
N VAL A 244 -6.66 -5.36 -13.40
CA VAL A 244 -6.61 -6.31 -14.52
C VAL A 244 -7.33 -5.67 -15.74
N GLY A 245 -6.94 -4.44 -16.05
CA GLY A 245 -7.33 -3.68 -17.24
C GLY A 245 -6.54 -4.24 -18.42
N GLY A 246 -7.13 -5.12 -19.20
CA GLY A 246 -6.49 -5.78 -20.32
C GLY A 246 -7.03 -7.19 -20.54
N LEU A 247 -7.99 -7.62 -19.71
CA LEU A 247 -8.74 -8.83 -20.03
C LEU A 247 -9.47 -8.63 -21.36
N PRO A 248 -9.44 -9.63 -22.24
CA PRO A 248 -10.13 -9.53 -23.52
C PRO A 248 -11.62 -9.28 -23.34
N ASP A 249 -12.19 -8.36 -24.11
CA ASP A 249 -13.63 -8.00 -24.05
C ASP A 249 -14.54 -9.22 -24.23
N TRP A 250 -14.10 -10.26 -24.92
CA TRP A 250 -14.87 -11.46 -25.17
C TRP A 250 -15.11 -12.32 -23.93
N LEU A 251 -14.35 -12.15 -22.82
CA LEU A 251 -14.66 -12.78 -21.54
C LEU A 251 -15.95 -12.25 -20.93
N ASN A 252 -16.39 -11.04 -21.33
CA ASN A 252 -17.65 -10.42 -20.95
C ASN A 252 -18.00 -10.52 -19.46
N LEU A 253 -16.97 -10.31 -18.59
CA LEU A 253 -17.13 -10.36 -17.14
C LEU A 253 -17.59 -9.00 -16.61
N GLU A 254 -18.60 -9.00 -15.79
CA GLU A 254 -19.01 -7.84 -15.02
C GLU A 254 -18.02 -7.61 -13.84
N ILE A 255 -17.73 -6.37 -13.50
CA ILE A 255 -16.79 -6.05 -12.42
C ILE A 255 -17.53 -5.97 -11.08
N LEU A 256 -16.97 -6.64 -10.07
CA LEU A 256 -17.44 -6.63 -8.68
C LEU A 256 -16.35 -6.04 -7.78
N GLU A 257 -16.60 -4.83 -7.25
CA GLU A 257 -15.64 -4.07 -6.42
C GLU A 257 -16.18 -3.87 -4.99
N PRO A 258 -16.04 -4.85 -4.11
CA PRO A 258 -16.63 -4.78 -2.76
C PRO A 258 -16.07 -3.65 -1.89
N LEU A 259 -14.87 -3.17 -2.19
CA LEU A 259 -14.11 -2.21 -1.35
C LEU A 259 -14.08 -0.80 -1.93
N ARG A 260 -14.83 -0.52 -3.02
CA ARG A 260 -14.76 0.71 -3.80
C ARG A 260 -15.02 2.00 -2.99
N GLU A 261 -15.74 1.90 -1.88
CA GLU A 261 -16.11 3.02 -1.01
C GLU A 261 -15.16 3.19 0.19
N LEU A 262 -14.14 2.33 0.31
CA LEU A 262 -13.29 2.25 1.51
C LEU A 262 -11.91 2.86 1.29
N TYR A 263 -11.37 3.40 2.39
CA TYR A 263 -9.96 3.74 2.52
C TYR A 263 -9.14 2.55 3.06
N LYS A 264 -7.83 2.64 2.93
CA LYS A 264 -6.90 1.55 3.30
C LYS A 264 -6.92 1.16 4.78
N ASP A 265 -7.12 2.12 5.67
CA ASP A 265 -7.26 1.92 7.11
C ASP A 265 -8.58 1.23 7.48
N GLU A 266 -9.67 1.53 6.76
CA GLU A 266 -10.94 0.83 6.91
C GLU A 266 -10.83 -0.63 6.45
N VAL A 267 -10.14 -0.89 5.33
CA VAL A 267 -9.86 -2.27 4.87
C VAL A 267 -9.04 -3.05 5.90
N ARG A 268 -8.05 -2.42 6.54
CA ARG A 268 -7.30 -3.04 7.64
C ARG A 268 -8.19 -3.35 8.84
N SER A 269 -9.14 -2.48 9.14
CA SER A 269 -10.11 -2.70 10.22
C SER A 269 -11.04 -3.88 9.90
N ILE A 270 -11.53 -3.97 8.67
CA ILE A 270 -12.31 -5.12 8.19
C ILE A 270 -11.49 -6.41 8.24
N ALA A 271 -10.22 -6.37 7.84
CA ALA A 271 -9.34 -7.54 7.92
C ALA A 271 -9.22 -8.09 9.34
N LYS A 272 -9.12 -7.21 10.35
CA LYS A 272 -9.11 -7.61 11.78
C LYS A 272 -10.43 -8.28 12.18
N ILE A 273 -11.58 -7.70 11.78
CA ILE A 273 -12.90 -8.27 12.06
C ILE A 273 -13.05 -9.65 11.40
N LEU A 274 -12.57 -9.79 10.18
CA LEU A 274 -12.57 -11.06 9.43
C LEU A 274 -11.48 -12.05 9.88
N LYS A 275 -10.69 -11.69 10.90
CA LYS A 275 -9.61 -12.51 11.48
C LYS A 275 -8.52 -12.89 10.46
N VAL A 276 -8.23 -11.98 9.55
CA VAL A 276 -7.05 -12.13 8.68
C VAL A 276 -5.79 -12.07 9.55
N PRO A 277 -4.83 -12.98 9.38
CA PRO A 277 -3.60 -12.98 10.16
C PRO A 277 -2.85 -11.65 10.07
N GLU A 278 -2.38 -11.14 11.22
CA GLU A 278 -1.77 -9.81 11.32
C GLU A 278 -0.51 -9.69 10.47
N ASN A 279 0.28 -10.74 10.40
CA ASN A 279 1.48 -10.81 9.56
C ASN A 279 1.20 -10.57 8.06
N LEU A 280 -0.03 -10.76 7.60
CA LEU A 280 -0.39 -10.52 6.21
C LEU A 280 -0.64 -9.03 5.94
N PHE A 281 -1.42 -8.36 6.79
CA PHE A 281 -1.75 -6.95 6.55
C PHE A 281 -0.69 -5.96 7.07
N MET A 282 0.27 -6.44 7.84
CA MET A 282 1.46 -5.68 8.25
C MET A 282 2.61 -5.79 7.26
N ARG A 283 2.49 -6.60 6.20
CA ARG A 283 3.53 -6.71 5.18
C ARG A 283 3.79 -5.37 4.50
N HIS A 284 5.06 -5.09 4.29
CA HIS A 284 5.48 -3.96 3.48
C HIS A 284 4.90 -4.04 2.06
N PRO A 285 4.68 -2.91 1.37
CA PRO A 285 4.25 -2.90 -0.01
C PRO A 285 5.13 -3.79 -0.89
N PHE A 286 4.51 -4.42 -1.90
CA PHE A 286 5.23 -5.24 -2.86
C PHE A 286 4.77 -4.85 -4.27
N PRO A 287 5.69 -4.61 -5.19
CA PRO A 287 5.34 -4.13 -6.52
C PRO A 287 4.63 -5.21 -7.34
N GLY A 288 3.74 -4.80 -8.26
CA GLY A 288 3.02 -5.72 -9.14
C GLY A 288 3.94 -6.66 -9.95
N PRO A 289 5.07 -6.19 -10.52
CA PRO A 289 6.02 -7.06 -11.18
C PRO A 289 6.85 -7.96 -10.24
N GLY A 290 6.58 -7.93 -8.95
CA GLY A 290 7.29 -8.74 -7.96
C GLY A 290 8.79 -8.42 -7.90
N LEU A 291 9.59 -9.44 -7.67
CA LEU A 291 11.05 -9.31 -7.58
C LEU A 291 11.72 -8.90 -8.90
N ALA A 292 11.03 -8.95 -10.05
CA ALA A 292 11.65 -8.56 -11.32
C ALA A 292 12.21 -7.14 -11.31
N VAL A 293 11.56 -6.20 -10.57
CA VAL A 293 12.02 -4.81 -10.43
C VAL A 293 13.03 -4.60 -9.30
N ARG A 294 13.32 -5.65 -8.52
CA ARG A 294 14.42 -5.67 -7.53
C ARG A 294 15.69 -6.35 -8.04
N ILE A 295 15.63 -6.90 -9.23
CA ILE A 295 16.79 -7.43 -9.97
C ILE A 295 17.23 -6.39 -10.98
N ILE A 296 18.34 -5.70 -10.73
CA ILE A 296 18.92 -4.74 -11.66
C ILE A 296 19.62 -5.51 -12.78
N GLY A 297 19.28 -5.19 -14.04
CA GLY A 297 19.70 -5.99 -15.20
C GLY A 297 18.80 -7.20 -15.48
N GLU A 298 19.33 -8.24 -16.07
CA GLU A 298 18.59 -9.46 -16.45
C GLU A 298 18.08 -10.22 -15.23
N VAL A 299 16.82 -10.68 -15.27
CA VAL A 299 16.24 -11.56 -14.25
C VAL A 299 16.74 -12.98 -14.46
N THR A 300 17.44 -13.54 -13.48
CA THR A 300 17.92 -14.92 -13.49
C THR A 300 17.48 -15.67 -12.24
N PRO A 301 17.30 -17.01 -12.29
CA PRO A 301 16.95 -17.81 -11.10
C PRO A 301 17.89 -17.57 -9.92
N LYS A 302 19.19 -17.46 -10.20
CA LYS A 302 20.21 -17.19 -9.17
C LYS A 302 19.99 -15.84 -8.48
N LYS A 303 19.80 -14.75 -9.23
CA LYS A 303 19.57 -13.42 -8.65
C LYS A 303 18.23 -13.34 -7.92
N LEU A 304 17.20 -14.05 -8.41
CA LEU A 304 15.92 -14.17 -7.71
C LEU A 304 16.10 -14.82 -6.34
N GLU A 305 16.84 -15.93 -6.27
CA GLU A 305 17.09 -16.61 -5.00
C GLU A 305 17.87 -15.72 -4.03
N ILE A 306 18.93 -15.06 -4.47
CA ILE A 306 19.67 -14.09 -3.67
C ILE A 306 18.74 -12.99 -3.12
N SER A 307 17.91 -12.39 -3.97
CA SER A 307 17.00 -11.32 -3.57
C SER A 307 15.92 -11.80 -2.58
N LYS A 308 15.39 -13.03 -2.77
CA LYS A 308 14.42 -13.65 -1.86
C LYS A 308 15.01 -13.84 -0.45
N VAL A 309 16.14 -14.52 -0.37
CA VAL A 309 16.78 -14.84 0.91
C VAL A 309 17.27 -13.56 1.59
N ALA A 310 17.96 -12.68 0.87
CA ALA A 310 18.45 -11.43 1.44
C ALA A 310 17.31 -10.52 1.93
N SER A 311 16.19 -10.42 1.19
CA SER A 311 15.02 -9.65 1.63
C SER A 311 14.39 -10.25 2.88
N LYS A 312 14.36 -11.58 3.00
CA LYS A 312 13.85 -12.26 4.19
C LYS A 312 14.72 -11.99 5.42
N ILE A 313 16.05 -12.02 5.26
CA ILE A 313 16.99 -11.66 6.34
C ILE A 313 16.76 -10.21 6.79
N VAL A 314 16.63 -9.26 5.85
CA VAL A 314 16.34 -7.85 6.18
C VAL A 314 15.04 -7.73 6.97
N GLU A 315 13.99 -8.43 6.56
CA GLU A 315 12.70 -8.45 7.25
C GLU A 315 12.82 -8.99 8.68
N GLU A 316 13.50 -10.12 8.86
CA GLU A 316 13.69 -10.77 10.17
C GLU A 316 14.46 -9.87 11.14
N GLU A 317 15.54 -9.24 10.70
CA GLU A 317 16.31 -8.33 11.54
C GLU A 317 15.51 -7.08 11.95
N LEU A 318 14.65 -6.58 11.07
CA LEU A 318 13.75 -5.46 11.39
C LEU A 318 12.63 -5.88 12.37
N ILE A 319 12.12 -7.08 12.24
CA ILE A 319 11.13 -7.64 13.19
C ILE A 319 11.77 -7.80 14.56
N GLU A 320 12.95 -8.44 14.65
CA GLU A 320 13.68 -8.62 15.89
C GLU A 320 14.00 -7.30 16.60
N ALA A 321 14.34 -6.26 15.80
CA ALA A 321 14.59 -4.92 16.31
C ALA A 321 13.32 -4.12 16.69
N GLY A 322 12.10 -4.64 16.44
CA GLY A 322 10.84 -3.96 16.70
C GLY A 322 10.62 -2.74 15.79
N LEU A 323 11.24 -2.72 14.60
CA LEU A 323 11.20 -1.62 13.64
C LEU A 323 10.30 -1.89 12.44
N TYR A 324 10.01 -3.16 12.11
CA TYR A 324 9.30 -3.53 10.90
C TYR A 324 7.98 -2.76 10.69
N GLY A 325 7.14 -2.67 11.71
CA GLY A 325 5.86 -1.95 11.63
C GLY A 325 5.97 -0.41 11.63
N LYS A 326 7.17 0.14 11.82
CA LYS A 326 7.42 1.60 11.80
C LYS A 326 8.02 2.09 10.48
N ILE A 327 8.48 1.17 9.65
CA ILE A 327 9.15 1.42 8.39
C ILE A 327 8.13 1.24 7.26
N TRP A 328 8.17 2.13 6.27
CA TRP A 328 7.27 2.03 5.11
C TRP A 328 7.59 0.81 4.24
N GLN A 329 8.87 0.62 3.89
CA GLN A 329 9.28 -0.48 3.03
C GLN A 329 10.75 -0.83 3.22
N ALA A 330 11.05 -2.13 3.26
CA ALA A 330 12.40 -2.67 3.32
C ALA A 330 12.53 -3.89 2.41
N TYR A 331 13.67 -3.99 1.72
CA TYR A 331 13.99 -5.12 0.85
C TYR A 331 15.48 -5.16 0.50
N ALA A 332 15.90 -6.25 -0.14
CA ALA A 332 17.21 -6.38 -0.76
C ALA A 332 17.07 -6.50 -2.29
N ALA A 333 17.91 -5.73 -3.01
CA ALA A 333 18.03 -5.79 -4.46
C ALA A 333 19.40 -6.34 -4.83
N VAL A 334 19.49 -6.96 -6.03
CA VAL A 334 20.73 -7.50 -6.56
C VAL A 334 20.87 -7.18 -8.05
N GLY A 335 22.08 -6.84 -8.47
CA GLY A 335 22.42 -6.54 -9.85
C GLY A 335 23.38 -7.53 -10.48
N ASP A 336 23.93 -7.14 -11.63
CA ASP A 336 24.98 -7.86 -12.34
C ASP A 336 26.37 -7.57 -11.76
N ASP A 337 26.48 -6.51 -10.92
CA ASP A 337 27.73 -6.12 -10.29
C ASP A 337 28.24 -7.19 -9.33
N ARG A 338 29.54 -7.45 -9.42
CA ARG A 338 30.22 -8.45 -8.59
C ARG A 338 31.49 -7.88 -8.01
N ALA A 339 31.84 -8.33 -6.83
CA ALA A 339 33.02 -7.89 -6.11
C ALA A 339 33.84 -9.08 -5.58
N VAL A 340 35.11 -8.82 -5.34
CA VAL A 340 36.02 -9.79 -4.70
C VAL A 340 35.76 -9.78 -3.20
N GLY A 341 35.57 -10.97 -2.63
CA GLY A 341 35.56 -11.24 -1.20
C GLY A 341 36.68 -12.23 -0.84
N VAL A 342 36.86 -12.43 0.46
CA VAL A 342 37.76 -13.44 1.01
C VAL A 342 36.95 -14.32 1.95
N VAL A 343 36.98 -15.62 1.73
CA VAL A 343 36.29 -16.61 2.56
C VAL A 343 37.33 -17.65 2.96
N GLY A 344 37.69 -17.66 4.24
CA GLY A 344 38.88 -18.41 4.69
C GLY A 344 40.14 -17.87 4.00
N ASP A 345 40.91 -18.74 3.37
CA ASP A 345 42.13 -18.39 2.64
C ASP A 345 41.94 -18.20 1.11
N GLU A 346 40.67 -18.30 0.64
CA GLU A 346 40.37 -18.24 -0.79
C GLU A 346 39.72 -16.91 -1.19
N ARG A 347 40.07 -16.43 -2.39
CA ARG A 347 39.37 -15.33 -3.04
C ARG A 347 38.08 -15.81 -3.66
N ARG A 348 36.98 -15.16 -3.35
CA ARG A 348 35.65 -15.41 -3.93
C ARG A 348 35.20 -14.21 -4.74
N TYR A 349 34.53 -14.44 -5.85
CA TYR A 349 33.94 -13.42 -6.69
C TYR A 349 32.42 -13.56 -6.68
N GLY A 350 31.73 -12.73 -5.88
CA GLY A 350 30.30 -12.83 -5.62
C GLY A 350 29.52 -11.56 -5.95
N ASN A 351 28.19 -11.67 -5.91
CA ASN A 351 27.28 -10.55 -6.14
C ASN A 351 27.34 -9.51 -5.02
N ILE A 352 27.00 -8.28 -5.37
CA ILE A 352 26.75 -7.18 -4.42
C ILE A 352 25.25 -7.14 -4.15
N VAL A 353 24.86 -7.19 -2.87
CA VAL A 353 23.48 -7.00 -2.43
C VAL A 353 23.31 -5.58 -1.91
N MET A 354 22.25 -4.90 -2.37
CA MET A 354 21.86 -3.57 -1.93
C MET A 354 20.65 -3.67 -1.00
N ILE A 355 20.80 -3.23 0.24
CA ILE A 355 19.69 -3.09 1.19
C ILE A 355 19.05 -1.71 0.99
N ARG A 356 17.74 -1.68 0.82
CA ARG A 356 16.92 -0.47 0.75
C ARG A 356 15.90 -0.49 1.87
N VAL A 357 15.96 0.51 2.76
CA VAL A 357 14.98 0.72 3.84
C VAL A 357 14.56 2.18 3.81
N VAL A 358 13.26 2.43 3.71
CA VAL A 358 12.73 3.79 3.54
C VAL A 358 11.55 4.05 4.46
N ASP A 359 11.45 5.30 4.89
CA ASP A 359 10.32 5.87 5.58
C ASP A 359 9.57 6.78 4.62
N SER A 360 8.24 6.69 4.62
CA SER A 360 7.33 7.49 3.82
C SER A 360 5.96 7.55 4.48
N ILE A 361 5.16 8.55 4.09
CA ILE A 361 3.76 8.65 4.51
C ILE A 361 2.83 8.27 3.35
N ASP A 362 3.15 8.71 2.15
CA ASP A 362 2.29 8.67 0.98
C ASP A 362 2.92 8.03 -0.27
N ALA A 363 4.15 7.53 -0.16
CA ALA A 363 4.98 7.05 -1.26
C ALA A 363 5.36 8.12 -2.31
N MET A 364 4.90 9.37 -2.21
CA MET A 364 5.28 10.45 -3.11
C MET A 364 6.70 10.92 -2.83
N THR A 365 7.00 11.09 -1.54
CA THR A 365 8.33 11.36 -1.03
C THR A 365 8.76 10.23 -0.09
N ALA A 366 10.05 9.92 -0.04
CA ALA A 366 10.59 8.95 0.88
C ALA A 366 12.01 9.33 1.29
N ASP A 367 12.33 9.09 2.55
CA ASP A 367 13.71 9.20 3.03
C ASP A 367 14.25 7.83 3.43
N TRP A 368 15.57 7.67 3.40
CA TRP A 368 16.17 6.43 3.86
C TRP A 368 16.16 6.35 5.38
N THR A 369 15.84 5.20 5.93
CA THR A 369 15.77 4.98 7.38
C THR A 369 17.16 4.92 7.97
N ARG A 370 17.42 5.64 9.08
CA ARG A 370 18.69 5.63 9.80
C ARG A 370 18.73 4.46 10.77
N LEU A 371 19.05 3.28 10.26
CA LEU A 371 19.24 2.11 11.10
C LEU A 371 20.51 2.22 11.94
N SER A 372 20.52 1.63 13.12
CA SER A 372 21.74 1.54 13.93
C SER A 372 22.81 0.69 13.22
N HIS A 373 24.09 1.01 13.45
CA HIS A 373 25.19 0.25 12.87
C HIS A 373 25.12 -1.23 13.23
N SER A 374 24.66 -1.55 14.45
CA SER A 374 24.52 -2.95 14.90
C SER A 374 23.49 -3.76 14.10
N ILE A 375 22.38 -3.13 13.67
CA ILE A 375 21.38 -3.78 12.80
C ILE A 375 21.97 -3.99 11.41
N LEU A 376 22.64 -2.97 10.84
CA LEU A 376 23.31 -3.07 9.54
C LEU A 376 24.38 -4.16 9.52
N GLU A 377 25.17 -4.25 10.63
CA GLU A 377 26.18 -5.30 10.81
C GLU A 377 25.55 -6.71 10.85
N LYS A 378 24.47 -6.89 11.61
CA LYS A 378 23.75 -8.18 11.65
C LYS A 378 23.22 -8.57 10.26
N MET A 379 22.54 -7.65 9.56
CA MET A 379 22.05 -7.90 8.21
C MET A 379 23.19 -8.29 7.27
N SER A 380 24.30 -7.54 7.28
CA SER A 380 25.45 -7.81 6.43
C SER A 380 26.06 -9.17 6.72
N ASN A 381 26.29 -9.47 7.99
CA ASN A 381 26.88 -10.74 8.40
C ASN A 381 26.00 -11.94 8.03
N ARG A 382 24.70 -11.84 8.27
CA ARG A 382 23.76 -12.90 7.88
C ARG A 382 23.72 -13.10 6.38
N ILE A 383 23.55 -12.02 5.60
CA ILE A 383 23.48 -12.11 4.12
C ILE A 383 24.73 -12.75 3.55
N THR A 384 25.94 -12.36 4.01
CA THR A 384 27.20 -12.93 3.49
C THR A 384 27.50 -14.34 3.98
N ASN A 385 26.97 -14.76 5.14
CA ASN A 385 27.14 -16.10 5.65
C ASN A 385 26.10 -17.11 5.15
N GLU A 386 24.83 -16.66 4.98
CA GLU A 386 23.74 -17.53 4.59
C GLU A 386 23.59 -17.63 3.04
N ILE A 387 24.14 -16.66 2.27
CA ILE A 387 24.07 -16.65 0.80
C ILE A 387 25.47 -16.77 0.22
N GLU A 388 25.82 -17.95 -0.17
CA GLU A 388 27.19 -18.30 -0.65
C GLU A 388 27.66 -17.40 -1.81
N ASP A 389 26.77 -16.98 -2.67
CA ASP A 389 27.06 -16.18 -3.87
C ASP A 389 27.19 -14.66 -3.62
N VAL A 390 27.08 -14.19 -2.38
CA VAL A 390 27.18 -12.79 -2.00
C VAL A 390 28.49 -12.55 -1.26
N THR A 391 29.22 -11.51 -1.70
CA THR A 391 30.47 -11.09 -1.07
C THR A 391 30.43 -9.70 -0.48
N TRP A 392 29.52 -8.84 -0.96
CA TRP A 392 29.39 -7.46 -0.48
C TRP A 392 27.94 -7.11 -0.20
N VAL A 393 27.72 -6.33 0.86
CA VAL A 393 26.42 -5.75 1.21
C VAL A 393 26.59 -4.22 1.27
N THR A 394 25.68 -3.50 0.62
CA THR A 394 25.62 -2.04 0.62
C THR A 394 24.28 -1.55 1.16
N TYR A 395 24.24 -0.34 1.70
CA TYR A 395 23.03 0.31 2.17
C TYR A 395 22.73 1.55 1.34
N THR A 396 21.52 1.64 0.78
CA THR A 396 21.13 2.75 -0.10
C THR A 396 20.64 3.94 0.71
N ILE A 397 21.37 5.05 0.63
CA ILE A 397 21.14 6.28 1.43
C ILE A 397 20.51 7.43 0.63
N SER A 398 19.92 7.16 -0.52
CA SER A 398 19.29 8.19 -1.35
C SER A 398 17.82 8.38 -0.98
N SER A 399 17.36 9.63 -0.89
CA SER A 399 15.95 9.99 -0.70
C SER A 399 15.18 10.01 -2.03
N LYS A 400 13.86 9.97 -1.98
CA LYS A 400 12.98 10.22 -3.11
C LYS A 400 12.32 11.61 -2.97
N PRO A 401 12.51 12.55 -3.91
CA PRO A 401 13.50 12.51 -5.00
C PRO A 401 14.95 12.61 -4.53
N PRO A 402 16.00 12.40 -5.35
CA PRO A 402 15.94 12.05 -6.78
C PRO A 402 15.79 10.55 -7.07
N ALA A 403 16.04 9.67 -6.09
CA ALA A 403 15.84 8.24 -6.27
C ALA A 403 14.35 7.87 -6.27
N THR A 404 14.06 6.60 -6.51
CA THR A 404 12.74 6.00 -6.34
C THR A 404 12.71 5.09 -5.11
N ILE A 405 11.54 4.61 -4.70
CA ILE A 405 11.46 3.60 -3.64
C ILE A 405 12.00 2.27 -4.17
N GLU A 406 11.43 1.74 -5.26
CA GLU A 406 11.96 0.55 -5.94
C GLU A 406 13.09 0.93 -6.91
N PRO A 407 14.10 0.07 -7.16
CA PRO A 407 15.27 0.41 -7.97
C PRO A 407 14.99 0.38 -9.48
N GLN A 408 13.90 -0.25 -9.89
CA GLN A 408 13.47 -0.35 -11.28
C GLN A 408 11.94 -0.18 -11.41
#